data_f2c184bdd98a092644da03ff5f8eb1eb
#
_entry.id   f2c184bdd98a092644da03ff5f8eb1eb
#
_cell.length_a   1.000
_cell.length_b   1.000
_cell.length_c   1.000
_cell.angle_alpha   90.00
_cell.angle_beta   90.00
_cell.angle_gamma   90.00
#
_symmetry.space_group_name_H-M   'P 1'
#
loop_
_entity.id
_entity.type
_entity.pdbx_description
1 polymer ?
#
loop_
_entity_poly.entity_id
_entity_poly.type
_entity_poly.pdbx_seq_one_letter_code
_entity_poly.pdbx_strand_id
1 'polypeptide(L)'
;SIAQHGILQPLSVRRLDGGYELIAGERRLRAAMKAGLTEIPCIVMRMDEKESGVAALVENLQRRDLDYIEEARGISRLMQLCGLSQEQAARMVGKSQSSVANKLRLLRHSEPVLNALRANALTERHARALLRLPTEEMKLQTLHKAVALGFSVARLESYIEELLTQQQEKAPQKANIGLFLNNL
;
A
#
# COMPACT_ATOMS: atom_id res chain seq x y z
N SER A 1 -21.63 -8.70 24.84
CA SER A 1 -21.20 -10.09 24.58
C SER A 1 -20.04 -10.53 25.49
N ILE A 2 -18.94 -9.76 25.61
CA ILE A 2 -17.81 -10.12 26.48
C ILE A 2 -18.19 -10.10 27.98
N ALA A 3 -19.05 -9.19 28.41
CA ALA A 3 -19.55 -9.13 29.79
C ALA A 3 -20.44 -10.35 30.16
N GLN A 4 -21.03 -11.03 29.18
CA GLN A 4 -21.91 -12.19 29.42
C GLN A 4 -21.23 -13.53 29.21
N HIS A 5 -20.28 -13.62 28.26
CA HIS A 5 -19.69 -14.89 27.84
C HIS A 5 -18.16 -14.94 27.97
N GLY A 6 -17.57 -13.87 28.53
CA GLY A 6 -16.11 -13.76 28.57
C GLY A 6 -15.47 -13.64 27.19
N ILE A 7 -14.18 -13.89 27.13
CA ILE A 7 -13.42 -13.91 25.88
C ILE A 7 -13.39 -15.35 25.34
N LEU A 8 -14.14 -15.61 24.25
CA LEU A 8 -14.20 -16.91 23.59
C LEU A 8 -12.93 -17.23 22.81
N GLN A 9 -12.27 -16.22 22.22
CA GLN A 9 -11.00 -16.37 21.53
C GLN A 9 -9.88 -15.73 22.35
N PRO A 10 -8.85 -16.50 22.79
CA PRO A 10 -7.74 -15.96 23.56
C PRO A 10 -7.02 -14.82 22.83
N LEU A 11 -6.39 -13.92 23.60
CA LEU A 11 -5.44 -12.95 23.07
C LEU A 11 -4.11 -13.64 22.78
N SER A 12 -3.34 -13.11 21.82
CA SER A 12 -1.96 -13.55 21.62
C SER A 12 -1.01 -12.56 22.28
N VAL A 13 -0.16 -13.05 23.17
CA VAL A 13 0.82 -12.25 23.91
C VAL A 13 2.21 -12.86 23.82
N ARG A 14 3.26 -12.05 23.94
CA ARG A 14 4.61 -12.54 24.20
C ARG A 14 5.06 -12.17 25.61
N ARG A 15 5.94 -12.99 26.15
CA ARG A 15 6.53 -12.73 27.47
C ARG A 15 7.66 -11.71 27.34
N LEU A 16 7.66 -10.72 28.23
CA LEU A 16 8.76 -9.76 28.44
C LEU A 16 9.31 -9.90 29.86
N ASP A 17 10.49 -9.32 30.12
CA ASP A 17 11.04 -9.20 31.46
C ASP A 17 10.14 -8.28 32.29
N GLY A 18 9.25 -8.87 33.06
CA GLY A 18 8.31 -8.12 33.93
C GLY A 18 6.85 -8.07 33.49
N GLY A 19 6.47 -8.79 32.41
CA GLY A 19 5.06 -8.81 31.99
C GLY A 19 4.80 -9.49 30.66
N TYR A 20 3.74 -9.07 30.00
CA TYR A 20 3.33 -9.57 28.69
C TYR A 20 3.05 -8.40 27.77
N GLU A 21 3.47 -8.52 26.53
CA GLU A 21 3.11 -7.61 25.44
C GLU A 21 2.04 -8.23 24.55
N LEU A 22 1.04 -7.43 24.19
CA LEU A 22 -0.01 -7.87 23.30
C LEU A 22 0.50 -7.91 21.84
N ILE A 23 0.40 -9.07 21.22
CA ILE A 23 0.69 -9.25 19.79
C ILE A 23 -0.58 -9.03 18.96
N ALA A 24 -1.70 -9.68 19.38
CA ALA A 24 -2.96 -9.63 18.67
C ALA A 24 -4.15 -9.66 19.63
N GLY A 25 -5.23 -8.93 19.28
CA GLY A 25 -6.47 -8.93 20.06
C GLY A 25 -6.79 -7.61 20.77
N GLU A 26 -6.26 -6.47 20.33
CA GLU A 26 -6.45 -5.12 20.91
C GLU A 26 -7.91 -4.80 21.22
N ARG A 27 -8.83 -5.05 20.28
CA ARG A 27 -10.27 -4.80 20.46
C ARG A 27 -10.86 -5.65 21.60
N ARG A 28 -10.39 -6.90 21.75
CA ARG A 28 -10.81 -7.82 22.82
C ARG A 28 -10.26 -7.38 24.15
N LEU A 29 -9.00 -6.96 24.21
CA LEU A 29 -8.38 -6.40 25.41
C LEU A 29 -9.16 -5.17 25.89
N ARG A 30 -9.41 -4.20 25.02
CA ARG A 30 -10.17 -2.99 25.36
C ARG A 30 -11.59 -3.31 25.85
N ALA A 31 -12.24 -4.29 25.23
CA ALA A 31 -13.58 -4.68 25.63
C ALA A 31 -13.59 -5.43 26.98
N ALA A 32 -12.57 -6.24 27.26
CA ALA A 32 -12.38 -6.90 28.56
C ALA A 32 -12.14 -5.89 29.68
N MET A 33 -11.26 -4.90 29.45
CA MET A 33 -11.02 -3.82 30.39
C MET A 33 -12.30 -3.01 30.72
N LYS A 34 -13.10 -2.69 29.67
CA LYS A 34 -14.40 -2.03 29.86
C LYS A 34 -15.43 -2.90 30.59
N ALA A 35 -15.31 -4.22 30.48
CA ALA A 35 -16.17 -5.17 31.19
C ALA A 35 -15.69 -5.47 32.61
N GLY A 36 -14.56 -4.88 33.06
CA GLY A 36 -14.01 -5.07 34.41
C GLY A 36 -13.39 -6.45 34.64
N LEU A 37 -13.00 -7.17 33.58
CA LEU A 37 -12.37 -8.49 33.72
C LEU A 37 -10.93 -8.31 34.25
N THR A 38 -10.63 -9.03 35.33
CA THR A 38 -9.30 -9.05 35.98
C THR A 38 -8.37 -10.10 35.37
N GLU A 39 -8.93 -11.12 34.74
CA GLU A 39 -8.19 -12.19 34.09
C GLU A 39 -8.69 -12.38 32.67
N ILE A 40 -7.76 -12.57 31.74
CA ILE A 40 -8.04 -12.69 30.31
C ILE A 40 -7.28 -13.90 29.76
N PRO A 41 -7.96 -14.84 29.04
CA PRO A 41 -7.28 -15.98 28.46
C PRO A 41 -6.32 -15.50 27.37
N CYS A 42 -5.05 -15.93 27.48
CA CYS A 42 -3.99 -15.58 26.55
C CYS A 42 -3.22 -16.81 26.06
N ILE A 43 -2.81 -16.78 24.79
CA ILE A 43 -1.82 -17.70 24.25
C ILE A 43 -0.47 -17.01 24.32
N VAL A 44 0.47 -17.57 25.09
CA VAL A 44 1.83 -17.02 25.17
C VAL A 44 2.63 -17.54 23.97
N MET A 45 2.96 -16.65 23.05
CA MET A 45 3.78 -16.94 21.89
C MET A 45 5.27 -16.85 22.27
N ARG A 46 6.04 -17.85 21.86
CA ARG A 46 7.50 -17.79 21.94
C ARG A 46 8.03 -17.15 20.65
N MET A 47 8.08 -15.85 20.64
CA MET A 47 8.53 -15.06 19.49
C MET A 47 9.53 -14.01 19.96
N ASP A 48 10.55 -13.75 19.15
CA ASP A 48 11.43 -12.62 19.38
C ASP A 48 10.72 -11.30 19.00
N GLU A 49 11.39 -10.17 19.26
CA GLU A 49 10.81 -8.84 19.00
C GLU A 49 10.53 -8.62 17.51
N LYS A 50 11.38 -9.14 16.64
CA LYS A 50 11.26 -9.04 15.19
C LYS A 50 10.07 -9.88 14.68
N GLU A 51 9.96 -11.11 15.14
CA GLU A 51 8.86 -12.02 14.79
C GLU A 51 7.51 -11.49 15.25
N SER A 52 7.45 -10.92 16.47
CA SER A 52 6.26 -10.28 17.02
C SER A 52 5.84 -9.08 16.16
N GLY A 53 6.79 -8.21 15.78
CA GLY A 53 6.53 -7.06 14.92
C GLY A 53 6.03 -7.47 13.53
N VAL A 54 6.57 -8.54 12.98
CA VAL A 54 6.14 -9.11 11.68
C VAL A 54 4.72 -9.67 11.77
N ALA A 55 4.41 -10.44 12.81
CA ALA A 55 3.08 -11.00 13.01
C ALA A 55 2.01 -9.90 13.14
N ALA A 56 2.28 -8.84 13.92
CA ALA A 56 1.39 -7.70 14.05
C ALA A 56 1.21 -6.93 12.74
N LEU A 57 2.28 -6.80 11.94
CA LEU A 57 2.22 -6.15 10.63
C LEU A 57 1.37 -6.95 9.64
N VAL A 58 1.53 -8.28 9.60
CA VAL A 58 0.73 -9.17 8.74
C VAL A 58 -0.75 -9.14 9.14
N GLU A 59 -1.05 -9.21 10.43
CA GLU A 59 -2.44 -9.08 10.93
C GLU A 59 -3.06 -7.75 10.47
N ASN A 60 -2.33 -6.64 10.65
CA ASN A 60 -2.80 -5.34 10.22
C ASN A 60 -3.02 -5.26 8.70
N LEU A 61 -2.16 -5.89 7.89
CA LEU A 61 -2.31 -5.95 6.44
C LEU A 61 -3.52 -6.79 5.97
N GLN A 62 -4.03 -7.69 6.81
CA GLN A 62 -5.21 -8.50 6.54
C GLN A 62 -6.53 -7.80 6.90
N ARG A 63 -6.47 -6.59 7.46
CA ARG A 63 -7.68 -5.80 7.76
C ARG A 63 -8.37 -5.38 6.46
N ARG A 64 -9.71 -5.35 6.50
CA ARG A 64 -10.54 -5.01 5.33
C ARG A 64 -10.69 -3.50 5.08
N ASP A 65 -10.30 -2.68 6.04
CA ASP A 65 -10.50 -1.23 6.08
C ASP A 65 -9.26 -0.41 5.70
N LEU A 66 -8.16 -1.07 5.28
CA LEU A 66 -6.96 -0.39 4.80
C LEU A 66 -7.20 0.25 3.42
N ASP A 67 -6.75 1.48 3.26
CA ASP A 67 -6.65 2.05 1.93
C ASP A 67 -5.49 1.40 1.13
N TYR A 68 -5.57 1.50 -0.19
CA TYR A 68 -4.61 0.82 -1.08
C TYR A 68 -3.18 1.38 -0.97
N ILE A 69 -2.99 2.63 -0.48
CA ILE A 69 -1.68 3.25 -0.25
C ILE A 69 -1.08 2.72 1.05
N GLU A 70 -1.89 2.62 2.11
CA GLU A 70 -1.48 2.02 3.38
C GLU A 70 -1.09 0.56 3.21
N GLU A 71 -1.89 -0.17 2.45
CA GLU A 71 -1.59 -1.56 2.11
C GLU A 71 -0.26 -1.69 1.35
N ALA A 72 -0.01 -0.83 0.35
CA ALA A 72 1.26 -0.81 -0.38
C ALA A 72 2.46 -0.53 0.53
N ARG A 73 2.34 0.45 1.44
CA ARG A 73 3.37 0.79 2.44
C ARG A 73 3.63 -0.35 3.41
N GLY A 74 2.56 -0.99 3.90
CA GLY A 74 2.67 -2.13 4.80
C GLY A 74 3.39 -3.32 4.14
N ILE A 75 3.05 -3.64 2.89
CA ILE A 75 3.74 -4.69 2.13
C ILE A 75 5.21 -4.35 1.91
N SER A 76 5.53 -3.10 1.54
CA SER A 76 6.90 -2.64 1.36
C SER A 76 7.71 -2.79 2.65
N ARG A 77 7.13 -2.36 3.78
CA ARG A 77 7.75 -2.49 5.10
C ARG A 77 7.99 -3.95 5.50
N LEU A 78 7.00 -4.82 5.25
CA LEU A 78 7.14 -6.27 5.51
C LEU A 78 8.31 -6.87 4.73
N MET A 79 8.43 -6.54 3.44
CA MET A 79 9.54 -7.00 2.60
C MET A 79 10.88 -6.53 3.13
N GLN A 80 11.01 -5.27 3.52
CA GLN A 80 12.24 -4.70 4.06
C GLN A 80 12.65 -5.33 5.39
N LEU A 81 11.71 -5.50 6.33
CA LEU A 81 11.98 -6.07 7.65
C LEU A 81 12.41 -7.54 7.59
N CYS A 82 11.83 -8.30 6.67
CA CYS A 82 12.04 -9.75 6.57
C CYS A 82 12.98 -10.15 5.44
N GLY A 83 13.44 -9.21 4.60
CA GLY A 83 14.26 -9.53 3.42
C GLY A 83 13.52 -10.36 2.37
N LEU A 84 12.19 -10.17 2.22
CA LEU A 84 11.35 -11.01 1.36
C LEU A 84 11.37 -10.55 -0.09
N SER A 85 11.31 -11.52 -1.01
CA SER A 85 10.92 -11.26 -2.39
C SER A 85 9.43 -10.92 -2.49
N GLN A 86 9.01 -10.31 -3.61
CA GLN A 86 7.58 -10.01 -3.85
C GLN A 86 6.70 -11.26 -3.81
N GLU A 87 7.22 -12.39 -4.29
CA GLU A 87 6.51 -13.67 -4.27
C GLU A 87 6.32 -14.20 -2.85
N GLN A 88 7.38 -14.12 -2.02
CA GLN A 88 7.30 -14.52 -0.62
C GLN A 88 6.34 -13.62 0.17
N ALA A 89 6.42 -12.31 -0.03
CA ALA A 89 5.49 -11.36 0.60
C ALA A 89 4.04 -11.64 0.17
N ALA A 90 3.80 -11.93 -1.12
CA ALA A 90 2.48 -12.27 -1.64
C ALA A 90 1.89 -13.50 -0.94
N ARG A 91 2.67 -14.57 -0.80
CA ARG A 91 2.26 -15.77 -0.05
C ARG A 91 1.92 -15.45 1.40
N MET A 92 2.74 -14.63 2.06
CA MET A 92 2.56 -14.29 3.47
C MET A 92 1.29 -13.47 3.72
N VAL A 93 0.94 -12.56 2.81
CA VAL A 93 -0.28 -11.71 2.95
C VAL A 93 -1.51 -12.31 2.24
N GLY A 94 -1.42 -13.51 1.66
CA GLY A 94 -2.54 -14.19 1.00
C GLY A 94 -2.98 -13.54 -0.32
N LYS A 95 -2.04 -12.94 -1.08
CA LYS A 95 -2.30 -12.27 -2.36
C LYS A 95 -1.50 -12.89 -3.51
N SER A 96 -1.86 -12.53 -4.75
CA SER A 96 -1.03 -12.88 -5.90
C SER A 96 0.21 -11.98 -5.98
N GLN A 97 1.31 -12.50 -6.52
CA GLN A 97 2.55 -11.73 -6.76
C GLN A 97 2.27 -10.51 -7.65
N SER A 98 1.42 -10.64 -8.66
CA SER A 98 1.02 -9.52 -9.52
C SER A 98 0.26 -8.43 -8.76
N SER A 99 -0.58 -8.79 -7.79
CA SER A 99 -1.26 -7.83 -6.91
C SER A 99 -0.25 -7.06 -6.06
N VAL A 100 0.71 -7.76 -5.43
CA VAL A 100 1.79 -7.14 -4.65
C VAL A 100 2.64 -6.21 -5.53
N ALA A 101 3.04 -6.66 -6.72
CA ALA A 101 3.81 -5.83 -7.65
C ALA A 101 3.06 -4.55 -8.03
N ASN A 102 1.75 -4.64 -8.32
CA ASN A 102 0.92 -3.47 -8.62
C ASN A 102 0.82 -2.50 -7.45
N LYS A 103 0.66 -3.01 -6.22
CA LYS A 103 0.65 -2.18 -5.00
C LYS A 103 1.98 -1.45 -4.81
N LEU A 104 3.10 -2.15 -4.89
CA LEU A 104 4.42 -1.55 -4.74
C LEU A 104 4.73 -0.49 -5.80
N ARG A 105 4.23 -0.65 -7.02
CA ARG A 105 4.38 0.37 -8.07
C ARG A 105 3.74 1.70 -7.70
N LEU A 106 2.68 1.72 -6.89
CA LEU A 106 2.03 2.96 -6.45
C LEU A 106 2.96 3.84 -5.62
N LEU A 107 3.89 3.24 -4.87
CA LEU A 107 4.89 3.95 -4.07
C LEU A 107 5.95 4.68 -4.92
N ARG A 108 5.87 4.58 -6.24
CA ARG A 108 6.67 5.40 -7.18
C ARG A 108 6.08 6.82 -7.36
N HIS A 109 4.87 7.07 -6.88
CA HIS A 109 4.34 8.42 -6.78
C HIS A 109 5.00 9.17 -5.62
N SER A 110 5.16 10.46 -5.80
CA SER A 110 5.57 11.35 -4.71
C SER A 110 4.47 11.49 -3.65
N GLU A 111 4.85 11.87 -2.44
CA GLU A 111 3.89 12.11 -1.36
C GLU A 111 2.78 13.12 -1.72
N PRO A 112 3.05 14.25 -2.42
CA PRO A 112 1.98 15.14 -2.86
C PRO A 112 0.94 14.46 -3.74
N VAL A 113 1.37 13.60 -4.69
CA VAL A 113 0.45 12.83 -5.55
C VAL A 113 -0.35 11.82 -4.75
N LEU A 114 0.31 11.06 -3.84
CA LEU A 114 -0.38 10.08 -2.99
C LEU A 114 -1.43 10.74 -2.08
N ASN A 115 -1.10 11.90 -1.51
CA ASN A 115 -2.02 12.65 -0.68
C ASN A 115 -3.21 13.20 -1.49
N ALA A 116 -2.97 13.70 -2.71
CA ALA A 116 -4.02 14.17 -3.60
C ALA A 116 -4.96 13.02 -4.03
N LEU A 117 -4.41 11.83 -4.32
CA LEU A 117 -5.20 10.63 -4.63
C LEU A 117 -6.13 10.25 -3.47
N ARG A 118 -5.61 10.25 -2.24
CA ARG A 118 -6.36 9.93 -1.03
C ARG A 118 -7.43 10.99 -0.73
N ALA A 119 -7.07 12.27 -0.76
CA ALA A 119 -7.98 13.37 -0.46
C ALA A 119 -9.20 13.42 -1.39
N ASN A 120 -9.06 12.95 -2.62
CA ASN A 120 -10.13 12.92 -3.61
C ASN A 120 -10.76 11.52 -3.79
N ALA A 121 -10.51 10.58 -2.87
CA ALA A 121 -11.04 9.22 -2.89
C ALA A 121 -10.87 8.50 -4.25
N LEU A 122 -9.77 8.78 -4.96
CA LEU A 122 -9.47 8.14 -6.23
C LEU A 122 -9.03 6.69 -6.01
N THR A 123 -9.44 5.81 -6.91
CA THR A 123 -9.18 4.38 -6.78
C THR A 123 -7.74 4.01 -7.15
N GLU A 124 -7.30 2.81 -6.75
CA GLU A 124 -6.01 2.23 -7.16
C GLU A 124 -5.81 2.25 -8.68
N ARG A 125 -6.89 2.04 -9.46
CA ARG A 125 -6.81 2.07 -10.92
C ARG A 125 -6.47 3.45 -11.46
N HIS A 126 -7.04 4.53 -10.88
CA HIS A 126 -6.66 5.90 -11.21
C HIS A 126 -5.18 6.16 -10.89
N ALA A 127 -4.73 5.73 -9.71
CA ALA A 127 -3.33 5.88 -9.31
C ALA A 127 -2.38 5.15 -10.29
N ARG A 128 -2.71 3.93 -10.71
CA ARG A 128 -1.90 3.20 -11.69
C ARG A 128 -1.85 3.88 -13.06
N ALA A 129 -2.97 4.42 -13.53
CA ALA A 129 -3.01 5.15 -14.80
C ALA A 129 -2.05 6.35 -14.79
N LEU A 130 -2.03 7.11 -13.69
CA LEU A 130 -1.15 8.28 -13.52
C LEU A 130 0.35 7.93 -13.52
N LEU A 131 0.75 6.68 -13.24
CA LEU A 131 2.15 6.25 -13.32
C LEU A 131 2.73 6.34 -14.73
N ARG A 132 1.89 6.39 -15.76
CA ARG A 132 2.33 6.52 -17.17
C ARG A 132 2.87 7.91 -17.49
N LEU A 133 2.50 8.92 -16.68
CA LEU A 133 2.97 10.30 -16.87
C LEU A 133 4.39 10.48 -16.34
N PRO A 134 5.28 11.17 -17.11
CA PRO A 134 6.70 11.22 -16.80
C PRO A 134 7.04 12.14 -15.61
N THR A 135 6.28 13.25 -15.42
CA THR A 135 6.61 14.24 -14.40
C THR A 135 5.55 14.33 -13.31
N GLU A 136 5.96 14.74 -12.12
CA GLU A 136 5.07 14.96 -10.99
C GLU A 136 4.02 16.04 -11.28
N GLU A 137 4.46 17.10 -11.92
CA GLU A 137 3.57 18.21 -12.29
C GLU A 137 2.44 17.73 -13.21
N MET A 138 2.76 16.95 -14.24
CA MET A 138 1.75 16.37 -15.13
C MET A 138 0.78 15.45 -14.37
N LYS A 139 1.28 14.66 -13.42
CA LYS A 139 0.44 13.79 -12.60
C LYS A 139 -0.55 14.60 -11.78
N LEU A 140 -0.11 15.66 -11.12
CA LEU A 140 -0.95 16.53 -10.30
C LEU A 140 -1.97 17.30 -11.15
N GLN A 141 -1.56 17.91 -12.26
CA GLN A 141 -2.46 18.61 -13.18
C GLN A 141 -3.53 17.68 -13.73
N THR A 142 -3.14 16.47 -14.17
CA THR A 142 -4.06 15.48 -14.71
C THR A 142 -5.02 14.97 -13.63
N LEU A 143 -4.52 14.74 -12.41
CA LEU A 143 -5.35 14.36 -11.26
C LEU A 143 -6.40 15.43 -10.95
N HIS A 144 -5.99 16.70 -10.81
CA HIS A 144 -6.92 17.79 -10.53
C HIS A 144 -7.98 17.94 -11.62
N LYS A 145 -7.60 17.79 -12.89
CA LYS A 145 -8.54 17.80 -14.00
C LYS A 145 -9.51 16.62 -13.96
N ALA A 146 -9.00 15.43 -13.65
CA ALA A 146 -9.82 14.24 -13.52
C ALA A 146 -10.87 14.37 -12.40
N VAL A 147 -10.49 14.97 -11.28
CA VAL A 147 -11.39 15.25 -10.15
C VAL A 147 -12.43 16.30 -10.55
N ALA A 148 -12.00 17.44 -11.11
CA ALA A 148 -12.89 18.54 -11.48
C ALA A 148 -13.95 18.12 -12.52
N LEU A 149 -13.61 17.21 -13.43
CA LEU A 149 -14.50 16.75 -14.52
C LEU A 149 -15.12 15.36 -14.24
N GLY A 150 -14.88 14.75 -13.09
CA GLY A 150 -15.45 13.46 -12.72
C GLY A 150 -15.02 12.32 -13.65
N PHE A 151 -13.76 12.26 -14.06
CA PHE A 151 -13.30 11.23 -14.99
C PHE A 151 -13.47 9.82 -14.40
N SER A 152 -14.04 8.92 -15.18
CA SER A 152 -13.91 7.49 -14.96
C SER A 152 -12.48 7.03 -15.22
N VAL A 153 -12.10 5.83 -14.75
CA VAL A 153 -10.79 5.24 -15.04
C VAL A 153 -10.52 5.20 -16.55
N ALA A 154 -11.49 4.73 -17.35
CA ALA A 154 -11.35 4.64 -18.81
C ALA A 154 -11.13 6.03 -19.45
N ARG A 155 -11.87 7.05 -19.00
CA ARG A 155 -11.68 8.41 -19.51
C ARG A 155 -10.32 9.00 -19.12
N LEU A 156 -9.85 8.72 -17.90
CA LEU A 156 -8.51 9.13 -17.45
C LEU A 156 -7.42 8.46 -18.29
N GLU A 157 -7.53 7.15 -18.56
CA GLU A 157 -6.58 6.41 -19.38
C GLU A 157 -6.52 6.97 -20.82
N SER A 158 -7.68 7.26 -21.45
CA SER A 158 -7.74 7.90 -22.76
C SER A 158 -7.10 9.29 -22.75
N TYR A 159 -7.40 10.09 -21.73
CA TYR A 159 -6.83 11.43 -21.60
C TYR A 159 -5.30 11.41 -21.43
N ILE A 160 -4.78 10.46 -20.67
CA ILE A 160 -3.33 10.26 -20.51
C ILE A 160 -2.71 9.86 -21.86
N GLU A 161 -3.36 9.02 -22.65
CA GLU A 161 -2.93 8.63 -24.00
C GLU A 161 -2.82 9.85 -24.92
N GLU A 162 -3.87 10.68 -24.96
CA GLU A 162 -3.90 11.93 -25.72
C GLU A 162 -2.71 12.85 -25.34
N LEU A 163 -2.43 13.01 -24.03
CA LEU A 163 -1.31 13.80 -23.54
C LEU A 163 0.05 13.27 -23.98
N LEU A 164 0.26 11.95 -23.89
CA LEU A 164 1.52 11.32 -24.25
C LEU A 164 1.78 11.39 -25.76
N THR A 165 0.75 11.23 -26.59
CA THR A 165 0.84 11.38 -28.06
C THR A 165 1.21 12.81 -28.43
N GLN A 166 0.54 13.81 -27.86
CA GLN A 166 0.87 15.21 -28.11
C GLN A 166 2.30 15.60 -27.70
N GLN A 167 2.85 14.96 -26.67
CA GLN A 167 4.24 15.17 -26.26
C GLN A 167 5.23 14.56 -27.25
N GLN A 168 4.92 13.38 -27.79
CA GLN A 168 5.77 12.74 -28.80
C GLN A 168 5.83 13.55 -30.10
N GLU A 169 4.71 14.12 -30.51
CA GLU A 169 4.64 14.98 -31.70
C GLU A 169 5.38 16.33 -31.54
N LYS A 170 5.44 16.85 -30.31
CA LYS A 170 6.15 18.10 -29.97
C LYS A 170 7.64 17.90 -29.71
N ALA A 171 8.10 16.67 -29.52
CA ALA A 171 9.53 16.40 -29.39
C ALA A 171 10.20 16.63 -30.75
N PRO A 172 11.20 17.52 -30.86
CA PRO A 172 11.89 17.73 -32.13
C PRO A 172 12.48 16.42 -32.57
N GLN A 173 12.16 15.97 -33.81
CA GLN A 173 12.86 14.89 -34.46
C GLN A 173 14.35 15.24 -34.41
N LYS A 174 15.14 14.53 -33.60
CA LYS A 174 16.60 14.62 -33.67
C LYS A 174 16.94 14.21 -35.09
N ALA A 175 17.16 15.20 -35.94
CA ALA A 175 17.67 14.99 -37.30
C ALA A 175 18.94 14.16 -37.15
N ASN A 176 18.97 13.03 -37.80
CA ASN A 176 20.13 12.16 -37.90
C ASN A 176 21.15 12.88 -38.81
N ILE A 177 21.85 13.88 -38.30
CA ILE A 177 22.94 14.61 -38.98
C ILE A 177 24.21 13.79 -38.81
N GLY A 178 24.20 12.60 -39.33
CA GLY A 178 25.33 11.69 -39.17
C GLY A 178 25.55 10.78 -40.39
N LEU A 179 25.40 11.27 -41.60
CA LEU A 179 25.79 10.47 -42.79
C LEU A 179 25.99 11.31 -44.05
N PHE A 180 26.71 12.43 -43.97
CA PHE A 180 27.13 13.16 -45.18
C PHE A 180 28.58 13.72 -45.12
N LEU A 181 29.48 13.04 -44.44
CA LEU A 181 30.92 13.40 -44.45
C LEU A 181 31.79 12.16 -44.67
N ASN A 182 31.57 11.44 -45.75
CA ASN A 182 32.58 10.52 -46.30
C ASN A 182 32.34 10.40 -47.80
N ASN A 183 32.72 11.43 -48.56
CA ASN A 183 33.09 11.36 -49.99
C ASN A 183 33.54 12.78 -50.42
N LEU A 184 34.77 13.10 -50.08
CA LEU A 184 35.67 14.02 -50.81
C LEU A 184 37.09 13.59 -50.58
#